data_1d53943f9b01013a99c6eb50d9cbcde5
#
_entry.id   1d53943f9b01013a99c6eb50d9cbcde5
#
_cell.length_a   1.000
_cell.length_b   1.000
_cell.length_c   1.000
_cell.angle_alpha   90.00
_cell.angle_beta   90.00
_cell.angle_gamma   90.00
#
_symmetry.space_group_name_H-M   'P 1'
#
loop_
_entity.id
_entity.type
_entity.pdbx_description
1 polymer ?
#
loop_
_entity_poly.entity_id
_entity_poly.type
_entity_poly.pdbx_seq_one_letter_code
_entity_poly.pdbx_strand_id
1 'polypeptide(L)'
;MLLPDTSAVLRGKWIPGRSITKIWKDGVAIPLSIFGLDIWGCEVEATEIHLETGDKDGLCWPVASTLKPVPWAPRPTAQVLITMHEPDGSAKGAPWKLDPRQQLAGIVDRFTARGLAPCVAFELEFYLLKPSDVPGAPMRGSPEA
;
A
#
# COMPACT_ATOMS: atom_id res chain seq x y z
N MET A 1 5.64 7.17 -1.00
CA MET A 1 4.66 6.38 -1.77
C MET A 1 4.36 5.13 -1.00
N LEU A 2 3.10 4.73 -0.94
CA LEU A 2 2.61 3.64 -0.11
C LEU A 2 1.78 2.66 -0.94
N LEU A 3 2.12 1.37 -0.86
CA LEU A 3 1.43 0.25 -1.48
C LEU A 3 0.91 -0.66 -0.37
N PRO A 4 -0.41 -0.81 -0.16
CA PRO A 4 -0.93 -1.77 0.78
C PRO A 4 -0.73 -3.19 0.24
N ASP A 5 -0.13 -4.06 1.05
CA ASP A 5 0.02 -5.48 0.73
C ASP A 5 -1.24 -6.29 1.11
N THR A 6 -1.18 -7.60 0.92
CA THR A 6 -2.29 -8.52 1.23
C THR A 6 -2.62 -8.62 2.73
N SER A 7 -1.70 -8.20 3.58
CA SER A 7 -1.87 -8.12 5.04
C SER A 7 -2.24 -6.72 5.53
N ALA A 8 -2.60 -5.79 4.61
CA ALA A 8 -2.89 -4.38 4.86
C ALA A 8 -1.70 -3.58 5.43
N VAL A 9 -0.49 -4.11 5.35
CA VAL A 9 0.71 -3.37 5.71
C VAL A 9 1.05 -2.38 4.60
N LEU A 10 1.25 -1.10 4.95
CA LEU A 10 1.64 -0.07 4.00
C LEU A 10 3.15 -0.14 3.73
N ARG A 11 3.49 -0.78 2.64
CA ARG A 11 4.86 -0.84 2.14
C ARG A 11 5.12 0.28 1.15
N GLY A 12 6.37 0.57 0.83
CA GLY A 12 6.62 1.59 -0.17
C GLY A 12 8.05 2.09 -0.25
N LYS A 13 8.20 3.22 -0.94
CA LYS A 13 9.52 3.85 -1.15
C LYS A 13 9.48 5.33 -0.79
N TRP A 14 10.55 5.80 -0.17
CA TRP A 14 10.84 7.22 -0.04
C TRP A 14 11.40 7.75 -1.35
N ILE A 15 10.79 8.81 -1.86
CA ILE A 15 11.20 9.43 -3.12
C ILE A 15 11.49 10.90 -2.89
N PRO A 16 12.61 11.41 -3.38
CA PRO A 16 12.89 12.84 -3.35
C PRO A 16 11.82 13.62 -4.12
N GLY A 17 11.36 14.76 -3.57
CA GLY A 17 10.32 15.59 -4.20
C GLY A 17 10.64 15.99 -5.66
N ARG A 18 11.92 16.19 -5.99
CA ARG A 18 12.35 16.47 -7.37
C ARG A 18 12.03 15.36 -8.38
N SER A 19 11.82 14.14 -7.92
CA SER A 19 11.52 12.98 -8.78
C SER A 19 10.01 12.75 -9.02
N ILE A 20 9.14 13.58 -8.42
CA ILE A 20 7.71 13.36 -8.47
C ILE A 20 7.15 13.35 -9.90
N THR A 21 7.59 14.28 -10.74
CA THR A 21 7.15 14.38 -12.14
C THR A 21 7.48 13.11 -12.93
N LYS A 22 8.67 12.53 -12.70
CA LYS A 22 9.07 11.28 -13.33
C LYS A 22 8.15 10.14 -12.93
N ILE A 23 7.82 10.03 -11.63
CA ILE A 23 6.95 8.97 -11.12
C ILE A 23 5.53 9.07 -11.68
N TRP A 24 5.00 10.29 -11.84
CA TRP A 24 3.70 10.52 -12.46
C TRP A 24 3.68 10.11 -13.93
N LYS A 25 4.79 10.30 -14.62
CA LYS A 25 4.95 10.00 -16.04
C LYS A 25 5.27 8.54 -16.33
N ASP A 26 6.20 7.95 -15.56
CA ASP A 26 6.84 6.68 -15.87
C ASP A 26 6.48 5.56 -14.87
N GLY A 27 5.75 5.88 -13.80
CA GLY A 27 5.51 4.95 -12.71
C GLY A 27 6.77 4.67 -11.87
N VAL A 28 6.68 3.67 -11.02
CA VAL A 28 7.80 3.18 -10.21
C VAL A 28 7.78 1.65 -10.15
N ALA A 29 8.94 1.06 -10.33
CA ALA A 29 9.11 -0.39 -10.21
C ALA A 29 9.14 -0.81 -8.73
N ILE A 30 8.36 -1.82 -8.39
CA ILE A 30 8.33 -2.47 -7.08
C ILE A 30 8.24 -3.99 -7.31
N PRO A 31 9.03 -4.79 -6.59
CA PRO A 31 8.99 -6.23 -6.70
C PRO A 31 7.61 -6.82 -6.47
N LEU A 32 7.21 -7.83 -7.26
CA LEU A 32 5.94 -8.54 -7.09
C LEU A 32 5.90 -9.33 -5.78
N SER A 33 7.05 -9.78 -5.29
CA SER A 33 7.20 -10.51 -4.02
C SER A 33 6.62 -9.77 -2.81
N ILE A 34 6.44 -8.45 -2.90
CA ILE A 34 5.83 -7.65 -1.82
C ILE A 34 4.44 -8.18 -1.41
N PHE A 35 3.71 -8.82 -2.33
CA PHE A 35 2.41 -9.42 -2.05
C PHE A 35 2.49 -10.86 -1.50
N GLY A 36 3.68 -11.44 -1.49
CA GLY A 36 3.99 -12.73 -0.89
C GLY A 36 4.56 -12.64 0.52
N LEU A 37 4.56 -11.46 1.13
CA LEU A 37 5.09 -11.25 2.48
C LEU A 37 3.99 -11.38 3.54
N ASP A 38 4.38 -11.89 4.71
CA ASP A 38 3.55 -11.84 5.92
C ASP A 38 3.59 -10.45 6.59
N ILE A 39 2.89 -10.28 7.71
CA ILE A 39 2.84 -9.01 8.45
C ILE A 39 4.21 -8.56 8.99
N TRP A 40 5.14 -9.48 9.19
CA TRP A 40 6.49 -9.22 9.67
C TRP A 40 7.47 -8.90 8.54
N GLY A 41 7.06 -9.10 7.28
CA GLY A 41 7.89 -8.92 6.11
C GLY A 41 8.72 -10.15 5.75
N CYS A 42 8.36 -11.32 6.27
CA CYS A 42 8.96 -12.59 5.89
C CYS A 42 8.26 -13.15 4.64
N GLU A 43 9.02 -13.78 3.77
CA GLU A 43 8.47 -14.46 2.59
C GLU A 43 7.64 -15.67 2.99
N VAL A 44 6.49 -15.82 2.34
CA VAL A 44 5.61 -16.98 2.48
C VAL A 44 5.76 -17.85 1.24
N GLU A 45 6.57 -18.89 1.31
CA GLU A 45 6.91 -19.79 0.18
C GLU A 45 5.67 -20.33 -0.54
N ALA A 46 4.61 -20.66 0.20
CA ALA A 46 3.37 -21.18 -0.35
C ALA A 46 2.66 -20.21 -1.32
N THR A 47 3.07 -18.94 -1.38
CA THR A 47 2.54 -17.97 -2.35
C THR A 47 3.14 -18.14 -3.73
N GLU A 48 4.28 -18.84 -3.86
CA GLU A 48 5.07 -18.97 -5.08
C GLU A 48 5.54 -17.62 -5.66
N ILE A 49 5.45 -16.53 -4.87
CA ILE A 49 5.89 -15.18 -5.23
C ILE A 49 7.04 -14.79 -4.31
N HIS A 50 8.19 -15.41 -4.50
CA HIS A 50 9.35 -15.16 -3.67
C HIS A 50 10.62 -14.97 -4.52
N LEU A 51 11.68 -14.50 -3.88
CA LEU A 51 12.94 -14.13 -4.54
C LEU A 51 13.58 -15.28 -5.33
N GLU A 52 13.47 -16.51 -4.84
CA GLU A 52 14.09 -17.69 -5.46
C GLU A 52 13.49 -18.03 -6.84
N THR A 53 12.22 -17.67 -7.10
CA THR A 53 11.57 -17.88 -8.40
C THR A 53 11.85 -16.76 -9.40
N GLY A 54 12.65 -15.78 -9.02
CA GLY A 54 12.95 -14.60 -9.80
C GLY A 54 11.95 -13.48 -9.54
N ASP A 55 12.36 -12.52 -8.73
CA ASP A 55 11.53 -11.39 -8.28
C ASP A 55 11.37 -10.35 -9.41
N LYS A 56 10.32 -10.52 -10.20
CA LYS A 56 9.97 -9.55 -11.24
C LYS A 56 9.42 -8.28 -10.62
N ASP A 57 9.77 -7.14 -11.20
CA ASP A 57 9.14 -5.87 -10.85
C ASP A 57 7.76 -5.72 -11.52
N GLY A 58 6.79 -5.31 -10.73
CA GLY A 58 5.55 -4.73 -11.22
C GLY A 58 5.70 -3.21 -11.37
N LEU A 59 4.90 -2.60 -12.23
CA LEU A 59 4.90 -1.14 -12.42
C LEU A 59 3.80 -0.51 -11.58
N CYS A 60 4.18 0.35 -10.63
CA CYS A 60 3.25 1.02 -9.73
C CYS A 60 2.98 2.45 -10.17
N TRP A 61 1.70 2.84 -10.16
CA TRP A 61 1.24 4.18 -10.51
C TRP A 61 0.59 4.89 -9.34
N PRO A 62 0.88 6.20 -9.15
CA PRO A 62 0.24 7.00 -8.11
C PRO A 62 -1.26 7.16 -8.35
N VAL A 63 -2.02 7.12 -7.26
CA VAL A 63 -3.45 7.44 -7.24
C VAL A 63 -3.61 8.91 -6.80
N ALA A 64 -3.82 9.81 -7.75
CA ALA A 64 -3.75 11.26 -7.55
C ALA A 64 -4.65 11.77 -6.41
N SER A 65 -5.86 11.23 -6.26
CA SER A 65 -6.82 11.60 -5.21
C SER A 65 -6.32 11.30 -3.79
N THR A 66 -5.27 10.47 -3.65
CA THR A 66 -4.71 10.06 -2.36
C THR A 66 -3.48 10.86 -1.96
N LEU A 67 -3.04 11.82 -2.77
CA LEU A 67 -1.92 12.69 -2.42
C LEU A 67 -2.31 13.61 -1.26
N LYS A 68 -1.63 13.47 -0.13
CA LYS A 68 -1.89 14.22 1.10
C LYS A 68 -0.59 14.65 1.76
N PRO A 69 -0.55 15.83 2.40
CA PRO A 69 0.56 16.20 3.25
C PRO A 69 0.64 15.28 4.48
N VAL A 70 1.84 15.16 5.04
CA VAL A 70 2.12 14.42 6.29
C VAL A 70 2.56 15.45 7.35
N PRO A 71 1.62 16.12 8.05
CA PRO A 71 1.92 17.27 8.90
C PRO A 71 2.76 16.92 10.14
N TRP A 72 2.76 15.67 10.56
CA TRP A 72 3.56 15.20 11.71
C TRP A 72 5.00 14.80 11.31
N ALA A 73 5.35 14.85 10.04
CA ALA A 73 6.71 14.53 9.61
C ALA A 73 7.67 15.69 9.97
N PRO A 74 8.92 15.40 10.40
CA PRO A 74 9.88 16.42 10.79
C PRO A 74 10.41 17.27 9.62
N ARG A 75 10.08 16.88 8.39
CA ARG A 75 10.43 17.61 7.16
C ARG A 75 9.20 17.70 6.25
N PRO A 76 9.10 18.69 5.36
CA PRO A 76 8.03 18.77 4.38
C PRO A 76 7.89 17.45 3.62
N THR A 77 6.81 16.73 3.88
CA THR A 77 6.56 15.38 3.38
C THR A 77 5.13 15.28 2.87
N ALA A 78 4.94 14.57 1.79
CA ALA A 78 3.63 14.14 1.30
C ALA A 78 3.62 12.62 1.13
N GLN A 79 2.44 12.04 1.25
CA GLN A 79 2.20 10.63 0.96
C GLN A 79 1.22 10.49 -0.18
N VAL A 80 1.35 9.42 -0.94
CA VAL A 80 0.42 9.03 -2.00
C VAL A 80 0.34 7.52 -2.05
N LEU A 81 -0.85 6.98 -2.21
CA LEU A 81 -1.05 5.56 -2.49
C LEU A 81 -0.67 5.27 -3.94
N ILE A 82 -0.12 4.11 -4.16
CA ILE A 82 0.19 3.59 -5.49
C ILE A 82 -0.53 2.27 -5.69
N THR A 83 -0.79 1.91 -6.95
CA THR A 83 -1.37 0.64 -7.35
C THR A 83 -0.47 -0.04 -8.36
N MET A 84 -0.36 -1.37 -8.26
CA MET A 84 0.52 -2.16 -9.10
C MET A 84 -0.18 -2.64 -10.36
N HIS A 85 0.58 -2.68 -11.43
CA HIS A 85 0.18 -3.19 -12.75
C HIS A 85 1.20 -4.22 -13.24
N GLU A 86 0.74 -5.14 -14.06
CA GLU A 86 1.58 -6.15 -14.70
C GLU A 86 2.52 -5.50 -15.72
N PRO A 87 3.78 -5.94 -15.80
CA PRO A 87 4.69 -5.49 -16.84
C PRO A 87 4.40 -6.27 -18.15
N ASP A 88 3.32 -5.90 -18.85
CA ASP A 88 2.86 -6.56 -20.08
C ASP A 88 3.38 -5.89 -21.37
N GLY A 89 4.32 -4.92 -21.23
CA GLY A 89 4.88 -4.16 -22.33
C GLY A 89 4.02 -2.99 -22.80
N SER A 90 2.80 -2.83 -22.27
CA SER A 90 2.01 -1.61 -22.47
C SER A 90 2.49 -0.48 -21.56
N ALA A 91 2.11 0.77 -21.87
CA ALA A 91 2.55 1.94 -21.11
C ALA A 91 2.14 1.91 -19.64
N LYS A 92 1.05 1.24 -19.29
CA LYS A 92 0.57 1.15 -17.91
C LYS A 92 0.46 -0.29 -17.39
N GLY A 93 0.23 -1.25 -18.26
CA GLY A 93 0.00 -2.65 -17.89
C GLY A 93 -1.44 -2.93 -17.41
N ALA A 94 -1.79 -4.20 -17.32
CA ALA A 94 -3.04 -4.63 -16.70
C ALA A 94 -2.97 -4.47 -15.17
N PRO A 95 -4.10 -4.23 -14.48
CA PRO A 95 -4.14 -4.23 -13.03
C PRO A 95 -3.60 -5.54 -12.44
N TRP A 96 -2.65 -5.45 -11.50
CA TRP A 96 -2.10 -6.64 -10.85
C TRP A 96 -3.13 -7.30 -9.94
N LYS A 97 -3.41 -8.57 -10.20
CA LYS A 97 -4.49 -9.32 -9.55
C LYS A 97 -4.31 -9.54 -8.04
N LEU A 98 -3.12 -9.40 -7.49
CA LEU A 98 -2.86 -9.54 -6.06
C LEU A 98 -2.81 -8.18 -5.33
N ASP A 99 -2.90 -7.07 -6.04
CA ASP A 99 -3.03 -5.76 -5.41
C ASP A 99 -4.44 -5.59 -4.83
N PRO A 100 -4.61 -5.49 -3.50
CA PRO A 100 -5.93 -5.37 -2.85
C PRO A 100 -6.74 -4.18 -3.36
N ARG A 101 -6.08 -3.07 -3.72
CA ARG A 101 -6.76 -1.89 -4.25
C ARG A 101 -7.29 -2.11 -5.66
N GLN A 102 -6.56 -2.85 -6.48
CA GLN A 102 -7.02 -3.23 -7.83
C GLN A 102 -8.20 -4.20 -7.74
N GLN A 103 -8.17 -5.15 -6.80
CA GLN A 103 -9.30 -6.04 -6.53
C GLN A 103 -10.54 -5.26 -6.11
N LEU A 104 -10.38 -4.33 -5.16
CA LEU A 104 -11.49 -3.48 -4.72
C LEU A 104 -12.05 -2.64 -5.88
N ALA A 105 -11.19 -2.01 -6.70
CA ALA A 105 -11.62 -1.25 -7.86
C ALA A 105 -12.45 -2.10 -8.81
N GLY A 106 -11.99 -3.31 -9.14
CA GLY A 106 -12.73 -4.23 -9.99
C GLY A 106 -14.10 -4.65 -9.43
N ILE A 107 -14.23 -4.77 -8.11
CA ILE A 107 -15.53 -5.03 -7.47
C ILE A 107 -16.44 -3.80 -7.56
N VAL A 108 -15.93 -2.60 -7.29
CA VAL A 108 -16.68 -1.35 -7.40
C VAL A 108 -17.19 -1.16 -8.84
N ASP A 109 -16.35 -1.42 -9.84
CA ASP A 109 -16.74 -1.34 -11.26
C ASP A 109 -17.91 -2.29 -11.58
N ARG A 110 -17.93 -3.49 -11.00
CA ARG A 110 -19.05 -4.46 -11.17
C ARG A 110 -20.36 -3.96 -10.55
N PHE A 111 -20.30 -3.23 -9.43
CA PHE A 111 -21.47 -2.55 -8.85
C PHE A 111 -21.94 -1.43 -9.78
N THR A 112 -21.04 -0.57 -10.22
CA THR A 112 -21.33 0.56 -11.10
C THR A 112 -21.96 0.11 -12.42
N ALA A 113 -21.44 -0.97 -13.01
CA ALA A 113 -22.00 -1.54 -14.24
C ALA A 113 -23.46 -2.05 -14.09
N ARG A 114 -23.91 -2.24 -12.85
CA ARG A 114 -25.31 -2.61 -12.51
C ARG A 114 -26.16 -1.42 -12.05
N GLY A 115 -25.64 -0.21 -12.12
CA GLY A 115 -26.31 0.99 -11.62
C GLY A 115 -26.37 1.06 -10.08
N LEU A 116 -25.51 0.32 -9.39
CA LEU A 116 -25.43 0.27 -7.93
C LEU A 116 -24.20 1.03 -7.44
N ALA A 117 -24.33 1.72 -6.32
CA ALA A 117 -23.22 2.35 -5.61
C ALA A 117 -23.03 1.67 -4.25
N PRO A 118 -21.86 1.04 -3.96
CA PRO A 118 -21.57 0.52 -2.64
C PRO A 118 -21.46 1.66 -1.63
N CYS A 119 -22.13 1.53 -0.50
CA CYS A 119 -22.03 2.46 0.62
C CYS A 119 -21.42 1.71 1.81
N VAL A 120 -20.26 2.18 2.27
CA VAL A 120 -19.50 1.56 3.35
C VAL A 120 -19.08 2.60 4.38
N ALA A 121 -18.90 2.17 5.62
CA ALA A 121 -18.28 2.95 6.67
C ALA A 121 -17.12 2.16 7.28
N PHE A 122 -16.12 2.87 7.79
CA PHE A 122 -15.02 2.27 8.54
C PHE A 122 -15.21 2.60 10.01
N GLU A 123 -15.15 1.56 10.85
CA GLU A 123 -15.07 1.70 12.30
C GLU A 123 -13.62 1.48 12.70
N LEU A 124 -13.04 2.47 13.40
CA LEU A 124 -11.68 2.42 13.88
C LEU A 124 -11.70 2.20 15.39
N GLU A 125 -11.24 1.04 15.82
CA GLU A 125 -11.07 0.70 17.23
C GLU A 125 -9.59 0.73 17.60
N PHE A 126 -9.25 1.43 18.67
CA PHE A 126 -7.86 1.53 19.12
C PHE A 126 -7.79 1.84 20.61
N TYR A 127 -6.63 1.55 21.21
CA TYR A 127 -6.30 1.94 22.57
C TYR A 127 -5.25 3.01 22.57
N LEU A 128 -5.44 4.03 23.42
CA LEU A 128 -4.38 4.97 23.76
C LEU A 128 -3.54 4.34 24.88
N LEU A 129 -2.25 4.17 24.60
CA LEU A 129 -1.31 3.53 25.51
C LEU A 129 -0.27 4.54 25.96
N LYS A 130 0.13 4.47 27.23
CA LYS A 130 1.27 5.25 27.72
C LYS A 130 2.56 4.70 27.08
N PRO A 131 3.49 5.57 26.67
CA PRO A 131 4.82 5.15 26.28
C PRO A 131 5.47 4.33 27.42
N SER A 132 6.18 3.26 27.06
CA SER A 132 6.97 2.49 28.00
C SER A 132 8.44 2.61 27.61
N ASP A 133 9.27 3.02 28.56
CA ASP A 133 10.74 3.07 28.41
C ASP A 133 11.39 1.70 28.55
N VAL A 134 10.61 0.68 28.93
CA VAL A 134 11.10 -0.69 29.12
C VAL A 134 10.73 -1.53 27.89
N PRO A 135 11.72 -1.98 27.10
CA PRO A 135 11.48 -2.88 25.98
C PRO A 135 10.75 -4.16 26.43
N GLY A 136 9.66 -4.50 25.73
CA GLY A 136 8.86 -5.69 26.02
C GLY A 136 7.94 -5.61 27.23
N ALA A 137 7.88 -4.47 27.93
CA ALA A 137 6.92 -4.29 29.02
C ALA A 137 5.49 -4.26 28.48
N PRO A 138 4.51 -4.82 29.24
CA PRO A 138 3.10 -4.72 28.87
C PRO A 138 2.68 -3.26 28.75
N MET A 139 2.07 -2.91 27.63
CA MET A 139 1.52 -1.57 27.45
C MET A 139 0.31 -1.37 28.37
N ARG A 140 0.22 -0.23 29.03
CA ARG A 140 -0.87 0.11 29.93
C ARG A 140 -1.76 1.18 29.28
N GLY A 141 -3.07 1.06 29.44
CA GLY A 141 -4.02 2.07 29.00
C GLY A 141 -3.72 3.45 29.62
N SER A 142 -3.98 4.52 28.88
CA SER A 142 -3.93 5.87 29.45
C SER A 142 -5.24 6.15 30.21
N PRO A 143 -5.19 6.55 31.49
CA PRO A 143 -6.41 6.90 32.23
C PRO A 143 -7.00 8.26 31.81
N GLU A 144 -6.35 8.97 30.90
CA GLU A 144 -6.75 10.30 30.40
C GLU A 144 -7.39 10.24 29.00
N ALA A 145 -7.75 9.03 28.53
CA ALA A 145 -8.38 8.81 27.23
C ALA A 145 -9.92 8.78 27.35
#